data_85b60c0be81583ac92af52ad48dc3961
#
_entry.id   85b60c0be81583ac92af52ad48dc3961
#
_cell.length_a   1.000
_cell.length_b   1.000
_cell.length_c   1.000
_cell.angle_alpha   90.00
_cell.angle_beta   90.00
_cell.angle_gamma   90.00
#
_symmetry.space_group_name_H-M   'P 1'
#
loop_
_entity.id
_entity.type
_entity.pdbx_description
1 polymer ?
#
loop_
_entity_poly.entity_id
_entity_poly.type
_entity_poly.pdbx_seq_one_letter_code
_entity_poly.pdbx_strand_id
1 'polypeptide(L)'
;MGAVYEEDYRIPGFLGDRFGRAGLANMMNVMLEVSERQLEQLHAGIDAISEFHAGWVITQYHMDIHRMPKIEERLRVGTEATTYNKYFTYRDYWIDDAQGNRLVSVSSNWVIMDLRTRKIVDVIPELVERVGAVSNRKINRFPRFKKVTDPDGEEAFHVRYFDIDSNGHVNNAHYLEWMENSLG
;
A
#
# COMPACT_ATOMS: atom_id res chain seq x y z
N MET A 1 -2.24 -14.81 -13.52
CA MET A 1 -1.34 -14.50 -12.41
C MET A 1 -0.58 -13.27 -12.83
N GLY A 2 -0.54 -12.26 -11.97
CA GLY A 2 0.22 -11.05 -12.24
C GLY A 2 1.73 -11.31 -12.31
N ALA A 3 2.47 -10.28 -12.67
CA ALA A 3 3.93 -10.34 -12.59
C ALA A 3 4.32 -10.21 -11.10
N VAL A 4 4.86 -11.27 -10.52
CA VAL A 4 5.43 -11.26 -9.17
C VAL A 4 6.75 -10.48 -9.22
N TYR A 5 6.95 -9.62 -8.23
CA TYR A 5 8.20 -8.89 -8.04
C TYR A 5 8.63 -8.98 -6.58
N GLU A 6 9.88 -9.31 -6.35
CA GLU A 6 10.44 -9.47 -5.00
C GLU A 6 11.83 -8.86 -4.92
N GLU A 7 12.14 -8.29 -3.77
CA GLU A 7 13.46 -7.78 -3.43
C GLU A 7 13.93 -8.28 -2.08
N ASP A 8 15.22 -8.51 -1.95
CA ASP A 8 15.86 -8.65 -0.65
C ASP A 8 15.90 -7.26 0.02
N TYR A 9 15.41 -7.18 1.23
CA TYR A 9 15.28 -5.91 1.95
C TYR A 9 15.83 -6.05 3.38
N ARG A 10 16.38 -4.96 3.87
CA ARG A 10 16.81 -4.85 5.27
C ARG A 10 16.26 -3.55 5.83
N ILE A 11 15.43 -3.67 6.85
CA ILE A 11 14.79 -2.49 7.46
C ILE A 11 15.85 -1.65 8.15
N PRO A 12 16.08 -0.38 7.74
CA PRO A 12 17.02 0.51 8.41
C PRO A 12 16.64 0.75 9.87
N GLY A 13 17.63 0.92 10.74
CA GLY A 13 17.41 1.13 12.17
C GLY A 13 16.54 2.33 12.51
N PHE A 14 16.59 3.39 11.68
CA PHE A 14 15.78 4.59 11.89
C PHE A 14 14.27 4.42 11.59
N LEU A 15 13.86 3.30 11.00
CA LEU A 15 12.44 2.94 10.80
C LEU A 15 11.88 2.11 11.96
N GLY A 16 12.66 1.86 13.00
CA GLY A 16 12.26 1.05 14.14
C GLY A 16 11.56 1.86 15.23
N ASP A 17 10.62 1.19 15.91
CA ASP A 17 10.02 1.67 17.15
C ASP A 17 10.97 1.46 18.35
N ARG A 18 10.53 1.89 19.54
CA ARG A 18 11.27 1.69 20.80
C ARG A 18 11.58 0.23 21.15
N PHE A 19 10.93 -0.72 20.49
CA PHE A 19 11.14 -2.16 20.68
C PHE A 19 11.97 -2.78 19.56
N GLY A 20 12.51 -1.98 18.65
CA GLY A 20 13.28 -2.44 17.49
C GLY A 20 12.44 -3.17 16.44
N ARG A 21 11.16 -2.80 16.28
CA ARG A 21 10.25 -3.36 15.27
C ARG A 21 9.91 -2.28 14.26
N ALA A 22 9.68 -2.69 13.02
CA ALA A 22 9.09 -1.79 12.04
C ALA A 22 7.61 -1.58 12.37
N GLY A 23 7.17 -0.33 12.59
CA GLY A 23 5.76 0.00 12.77
C GLY A 23 4.93 -0.22 11.51
N LEU A 24 3.60 -0.21 11.64
CA LEU A 24 2.66 -0.45 10.54
C LEU A 24 2.90 0.49 9.35
N ALA A 25 3.10 1.77 9.65
CA ALA A 25 3.38 2.79 8.64
C ALA A 25 4.65 2.47 7.84
N ASN A 26 5.73 2.11 8.54
CA ASN A 26 7.01 1.81 7.91
C ASN A 26 6.95 0.52 7.08
N MET A 27 6.24 -0.51 7.53
CA MET A 27 6.00 -1.72 6.73
C MET A 27 5.25 -1.39 5.45
N MET A 28 4.19 -0.58 5.53
CA MET A 28 3.43 -0.15 4.36
C MET A 28 4.29 0.63 3.38
N ASN A 29 5.08 1.60 3.87
CA ASN A 29 5.99 2.39 3.04
C ASN A 29 7.00 1.51 2.30
N VAL A 30 7.61 0.53 2.98
CA VAL A 30 8.55 -0.42 2.35
C VAL A 30 7.87 -1.24 1.25
N MET A 31 6.66 -1.75 1.49
CA MET A 31 5.93 -2.53 0.48
C MET A 31 5.51 -1.66 -0.72
N LEU A 32 5.11 -0.42 -0.48
CA LEU A 32 4.77 0.53 -1.54
C LEU A 32 6.01 0.93 -2.35
N GLU A 33 7.15 1.14 -1.72
CA GLU A 33 8.42 1.43 -2.40
C GLU A 33 8.84 0.29 -3.33
N VAL A 34 8.75 -0.96 -2.87
CA VAL A 34 9.04 -2.15 -3.71
C VAL A 34 8.06 -2.24 -4.88
N SER A 35 6.79 -1.94 -4.63
CA SER A 35 5.77 -1.86 -5.69
C SER A 35 6.08 -0.78 -6.72
N GLU A 36 6.51 0.39 -6.29
CA GLU A 36 6.85 1.50 -7.20
C GLU A 36 8.01 1.12 -8.11
N ARG A 37 9.04 0.44 -7.57
CA ARG A 37 10.16 -0.06 -8.39
C ARG A 37 9.70 -1.06 -9.45
N GLN A 38 8.75 -1.96 -9.14
CA GLN A 38 8.15 -2.83 -10.15
C GLN A 38 7.44 -2.02 -11.24
N LEU A 39 6.62 -1.04 -10.82
CA LEU A 39 5.87 -0.22 -11.75
C LEU A 39 6.80 0.58 -12.68
N GLU A 40 7.90 1.14 -12.15
CA GLU A 40 8.90 1.85 -12.94
C GLU A 40 9.58 0.94 -13.95
N GLN A 41 10.03 -0.26 -13.53
CA GLN A 41 10.67 -1.23 -14.43
C GLN A 41 9.75 -1.68 -15.57
N LEU A 42 8.44 -1.72 -15.32
CA LEU A 42 7.43 -2.13 -16.29
C LEU A 42 6.77 -0.94 -17.03
N HIS A 43 7.31 0.26 -16.87
CA HIS A 43 6.78 1.50 -17.49
C HIS A 43 5.29 1.73 -17.18
N ALA A 44 4.87 1.43 -15.96
CA ALA A 44 3.50 1.60 -15.45
C ALA A 44 3.44 2.47 -14.18
N GLY A 45 4.55 3.12 -13.80
CA GLY A 45 4.69 3.97 -12.63
C GLY A 45 4.07 5.36 -12.78
N ILE A 46 4.52 6.28 -11.92
CA ILE A 46 3.98 7.65 -11.82
C ILE A 46 4.09 8.39 -13.15
N ASP A 47 5.19 8.27 -13.88
CA ASP A 47 5.38 8.95 -15.16
C ASP A 47 4.36 8.48 -16.19
N ALA A 48 4.15 7.16 -16.29
CA ALA A 48 3.22 6.60 -17.26
C ALA A 48 1.76 7.00 -16.99
N ILE A 49 1.32 7.03 -15.72
CA ILE A 49 -0.05 7.44 -15.40
C ILE A 49 -0.23 8.95 -15.51
N SER A 50 0.83 9.74 -15.32
CA SER A 50 0.78 11.19 -15.43
C SER A 50 0.47 11.66 -16.85
N GLU A 51 0.84 10.88 -17.89
CA GLU A 51 0.48 11.14 -19.29
C GLU A 51 -1.04 11.20 -19.50
N PHE A 52 -1.80 10.51 -18.65
CA PHE A 52 -3.26 10.53 -18.64
C PHE A 52 -3.86 11.60 -17.72
N HIS A 53 -3.04 12.50 -17.16
CA HIS A 53 -3.44 13.46 -16.12
C HIS A 53 -4.14 12.80 -14.92
N ALA A 54 -3.72 11.60 -14.59
CA ALA A 54 -4.32 10.77 -13.58
C ALA A 54 -3.29 10.33 -12.52
N GLY A 55 -3.77 9.76 -11.42
CA GLY A 55 -2.95 9.23 -10.34
C GLY A 55 -3.56 7.98 -9.73
N TRP A 56 -2.72 7.14 -9.18
CA TRP A 56 -3.12 5.98 -8.40
C TRP A 56 -3.57 6.41 -7.00
N VAL A 57 -4.73 5.92 -6.57
CA VAL A 57 -5.24 6.17 -5.21
C VAL A 57 -5.61 4.84 -4.57
N ILE A 58 -4.96 4.54 -3.45
CA ILE A 58 -5.33 3.40 -2.61
C ILE A 58 -6.62 3.73 -1.87
N THR A 59 -7.60 2.85 -1.94
CA THR A 59 -8.91 3.08 -1.30
C THR A 59 -9.13 2.19 -0.09
N GLN A 60 -8.49 1.03 -0.07
CA GLN A 60 -8.57 0.10 1.05
C GLN A 60 -7.42 -0.90 0.98
N TYR A 61 -6.97 -1.33 2.15
CA TYR A 61 -6.13 -2.50 2.31
C TYR A 61 -6.55 -3.32 3.53
N HIS A 62 -6.25 -4.59 3.47
CA HIS A 62 -6.41 -5.55 4.56
C HIS A 62 -5.03 -6.15 4.85
N MET A 63 -4.61 -6.08 6.09
CA MET A 63 -3.28 -6.50 6.52
C MET A 63 -3.40 -7.61 7.56
N ASP A 64 -2.75 -8.75 7.28
CA ASP A 64 -2.59 -9.86 8.21
C ASP A 64 -1.13 -9.90 8.70
N ILE A 65 -0.92 -9.76 10.00
CA ILE A 65 0.40 -9.71 10.61
C ILE A 65 0.58 -10.92 11.51
N HIS A 66 1.44 -11.84 11.10
CA HIS A 66 1.83 -12.99 11.92
C HIS A 66 2.91 -12.63 12.94
N ARG A 67 3.86 -11.76 12.51
CA ARG A 67 4.93 -11.22 13.34
C ARG A 67 5.40 -9.88 12.76
N MET A 68 5.65 -8.93 13.64
CA MET A 68 6.28 -7.66 13.24
C MET A 68 7.73 -7.89 12.81
N PRO A 69 8.16 -7.43 11.62
CA PRO A 69 9.56 -7.43 11.21
C PRO A 69 10.40 -6.58 12.16
N LYS A 70 11.64 -7.01 12.40
CA LYS A 70 12.60 -6.28 13.23
C LYS A 70 13.50 -5.41 12.35
N ILE A 71 14.02 -4.33 12.97
CA ILE A 71 15.10 -3.56 12.34
C ILE A 71 16.31 -4.47 12.11
N GLU A 72 17.06 -4.18 11.03
CA GLU A 72 18.26 -4.92 10.63
C GLU A 72 18.01 -6.39 10.23
N GLU A 73 16.76 -6.86 10.29
CA GLU A 73 16.38 -8.20 9.83
C GLU A 73 16.49 -8.30 8.31
N ARG A 74 16.98 -9.44 7.81
CA ARG A 74 16.97 -9.77 6.38
C ARG A 74 15.59 -10.29 6.01
N LEU A 75 14.98 -9.60 5.08
CA LEU A 75 13.60 -9.85 4.64
C LEU A 75 13.58 -10.02 3.12
N ARG A 76 12.53 -10.65 2.63
CA ARG A 76 12.11 -10.57 1.25
C ARG A 76 10.77 -9.86 1.19
N VAL A 77 10.72 -8.77 0.45
CA VAL A 77 9.50 -7.98 0.26
C VAL A 77 9.02 -8.18 -1.15
N GLY A 78 7.75 -8.52 -1.30
CA GLY A 78 7.18 -8.82 -2.60
C GLY A 78 5.85 -8.15 -2.86
N THR A 79 5.49 -8.09 -4.15
CA THR A 79 4.23 -7.55 -4.63
C THR A 79 3.76 -8.24 -5.91
N GLU A 80 2.45 -8.27 -6.11
CA GLU A 80 1.80 -8.77 -7.33
C GLU A 80 0.55 -7.96 -7.63
N ALA A 81 0.44 -7.40 -8.84
CA ALA A 81 -0.82 -6.87 -9.35
C ALA A 81 -1.68 -8.04 -9.83
N THR A 82 -2.77 -8.36 -9.15
CA THR A 82 -3.51 -9.60 -9.37
C THR A 82 -4.59 -9.48 -10.44
N THR A 83 -5.58 -8.64 -10.20
CA THR A 83 -6.73 -8.48 -11.10
C THR A 83 -7.17 -7.02 -11.20
N TYR A 84 -7.98 -6.73 -12.22
CA TYR A 84 -8.64 -5.43 -12.36
C TYR A 84 -10.04 -5.58 -12.94
N ASN A 85 -10.89 -4.59 -12.68
CA ASN A 85 -12.18 -4.42 -13.34
C ASN A 85 -12.31 -2.99 -13.87
N LYS A 86 -13.52 -2.55 -14.20
CA LYS A 86 -13.74 -1.23 -14.77
C LYS A 86 -13.16 -0.08 -13.92
N TYR A 87 -13.25 -0.18 -12.58
CA TYR A 87 -12.90 0.92 -11.69
C TYR A 87 -11.79 0.59 -10.70
N PHE A 88 -11.59 -0.68 -10.39
CA PHE A 88 -10.66 -1.13 -9.36
C PHE A 88 -9.54 -1.98 -9.92
N THR A 89 -8.35 -1.79 -9.37
CA THR A 89 -7.23 -2.71 -9.52
C THR A 89 -6.89 -3.29 -8.16
N TYR A 90 -6.41 -4.52 -8.14
CA TYR A 90 -6.09 -5.24 -6.92
C TYR A 90 -4.62 -5.64 -6.92
N ARG A 91 -3.96 -5.42 -5.78
CA ARG A 91 -2.56 -5.71 -5.60
C ARG A 91 -2.32 -6.30 -4.23
N ASP A 92 -1.52 -7.35 -4.21
CA ASP A 92 -1.06 -8.01 -3.00
C ASP A 92 0.40 -7.65 -2.72
N TYR A 93 0.75 -7.61 -1.42
CA TYR A 93 2.09 -7.40 -0.93
C TYR A 93 2.39 -8.38 0.18
N TRP A 94 3.66 -8.64 0.39
CA TRP A 94 4.09 -9.48 1.49
C TRP A 94 5.49 -9.17 1.97
N ILE A 95 5.76 -9.57 3.20
CA ILE A 95 7.08 -9.58 3.81
C ILE A 95 7.33 -10.99 4.34
N ASP A 96 8.40 -11.61 3.87
CA ASP A 96 8.88 -12.92 4.32
C ASP A 96 10.22 -12.75 5.06
N ASP A 97 10.51 -13.65 6.01
CA ASP A 97 11.83 -13.74 6.64
C ASP A 97 12.85 -14.43 5.71
N ALA A 98 14.10 -14.49 6.16
CA ALA A 98 15.18 -15.14 5.40
C ALA A 98 14.98 -16.65 5.19
N GLN A 99 14.08 -17.28 5.93
CA GLN A 99 13.70 -18.68 5.81
C GLN A 99 12.49 -18.90 4.90
N GLY A 100 11.89 -17.82 4.39
CA GLY A 100 10.68 -17.85 3.56
C GLY A 100 9.38 -17.97 4.35
N ASN A 101 9.39 -17.74 5.66
CA ASN A 101 8.15 -17.70 6.43
C ASN A 101 7.47 -16.35 6.25
N ARG A 102 6.18 -16.36 5.93
CA ARG A 102 5.35 -15.17 5.78
C ARG A 102 5.21 -14.44 7.12
N LEU A 103 5.65 -13.19 7.19
CA LEU A 103 5.49 -12.32 8.35
C LEU A 103 4.27 -11.41 8.24
N VAL A 104 4.07 -10.84 7.06
CA VAL A 104 2.99 -9.90 6.77
C VAL A 104 2.43 -10.19 5.38
N SER A 105 1.11 -10.15 5.25
CA SER A 105 0.39 -10.17 3.98
C SER A 105 -0.53 -8.97 3.91
N VAL A 106 -0.59 -8.30 2.76
CA VAL A 106 -1.50 -7.18 2.53
C VAL A 106 -2.19 -7.37 1.20
N SER A 107 -3.51 -7.31 1.22
CA SER A 107 -4.31 -7.17 -0.01
C SER A 107 -4.87 -5.76 -0.10
N SER A 108 -4.79 -5.15 -1.26
CA SER A 108 -5.22 -3.76 -1.48
C SER A 108 -6.11 -3.61 -2.69
N ASN A 109 -6.94 -2.57 -2.68
CA ASN A 109 -7.61 -2.10 -3.88
C ASN A 109 -7.29 -0.63 -4.16
N TRP A 110 -7.19 -0.31 -5.44
CA TRP A 110 -6.80 0.97 -5.97
C TRP A 110 -7.79 1.44 -7.02
N VAL A 111 -7.88 2.74 -7.18
CA VAL A 111 -8.61 3.38 -8.27
C VAL A 111 -7.68 4.33 -9.02
N ILE A 112 -8.05 4.67 -10.24
CA ILE A 112 -7.43 5.77 -10.98
C ILE A 112 -8.29 7.01 -10.80
N MET A 113 -7.67 8.11 -10.43
CA MET A 113 -8.31 9.40 -10.24
C MET A 113 -7.77 10.41 -11.25
N ASP A 114 -8.65 11.07 -11.98
CA ASP A 114 -8.30 12.25 -12.76
C ASP A 114 -7.91 13.39 -11.80
N LEU A 115 -6.68 13.89 -11.92
CA LEU A 115 -6.11 14.86 -10.98
C LEU A 115 -6.72 16.26 -11.09
N ARG A 116 -7.32 16.58 -12.24
CA ARG A 116 -7.95 17.87 -12.48
C ARG A 116 -9.39 17.92 -11.94
N THR A 117 -10.18 16.88 -12.23
CA THR A 117 -11.59 16.80 -11.85
C THR A 117 -11.82 16.17 -10.47
N ARG A 118 -10.80 15.49 -9.93
CA ARG A 118 -10.84 14.73 -8.67
C ARG A 118 -11.90 13.63 -8.66
N LYS A 119 -12.18 13.06 -9.82
CA LYS A 119 -13.14 11.97 -9.99
C LYS A 119 -12.42 10.66 -10.33
N ILE A 120 -12.98 9.56 -9.84
CA ILE A 120 -12.55 8.22 -10.25
C ILE A 120 -12.89 8.05 -11.73
N VAL A 121 -11.94 7.55 -12.49
CA VAL A 121 -12.06 7.23 -13.90
C VAL A 121 -11.93 5.73 -14.13
N ASP A 122 -12.24 5.29 -15.33
CA ASP A 122 -12.06 3.89 -15.71
C ASP A 122 -10.58 3.51 -15.62
N VAL A 123 -10.33 2.27 -15.21
CA VAL A 123 -8.97 1.69 -15.21
C VAL A 123 -8.44 1.74 -16.64
N ILE A 124 -7.18 2.11 -16.79
CA ILE A 124 -6.45 2.14 -18.07
C ILE A 124 -5.84 0.75 -18.29
N PRO A 125 -6.45 -0.11 -19.16
CA PRO A 125 -6.01 -1.50 -19.32
C PRO A 125 -4.53 -1.61 -19.68
N GLU A 126 -4.07 -0.73 -20.56
CA GLU A 126 -2.67 -0.69 -21.01
C GLU A 126 -1.67 -0.65 -19.83
N LEU A 127 -1.93 0.15 -18.80
CA LEU A 127 -1.03 0.27 -17.63
C LEU A 127 -1.08 -0.98 -16.74
N VAL A 128 -2.29 -1.50 -16.47
CA VAL A 128 -2.44 -2.65 -15.56
C VAL A 128 -2.03 -3.97 -16.19
N GLU A 129 -2.14 -4.09 -17.50
CA GLU A 129 -1.68 -5.27 -18.25
C GLU A 129 -0.16 -5.34 -18.35
N ARG A 130 0.55 -4.21 -18.37
CA ARG A 130 2.03 -4.16 -18.27
C ARG A 130 2.56 -4.85 -17.00
N VAL A 131 1.83 -4.75 -15.91
CA VAL A 131 2.18 -5.42 -14.63
C VAL A 131 1.55 -6.80 -14.48
N GLY A 132 0.97 -7.34 -15.56
CA GLY A 132 0.41 -8.68 -15.60
C GLY A 132 -0.95 -8.85 -14.93
N ALA A 133 -1.62 -7.78 -14.52
CA ALA A 133 -2.96 -7.87 -13.93
C ALA A 133 -3.97 -8.45 -14.94
N VAL A 134 -4.87 -9.30 -14.45
CA VAL A 134 -5.85 -10.00 -15.27
C VAL A 134 -7.22 -9.37 -15.12
N SER A 135 -7.90 -9.12 -16.25
CA SER A 135 -9.26 -8.60 -16.23
C SER A 135 -10.22 -9.57 -15.54
N ASN A 136 -10.96 -9.07 -14.54
CA ASN A 136 -11.93 -9.84 -13.79
C ASN A 136 -13.14 -8.96 -13.46
N ARG A 137 -14.32 -9.34 -13.93
CA ARG A 137 -15.56 -8.58 -13.66
C ARG A 137 -16.00 -8.62 -12.20
N LYS A 138 -15.50 -9.57 -11.42
CA LYS A 138 -15.84 -9.68 -9.98
C LYS A 138 -15.14 -8.56 -9.20
N ILE A 139 -15.88 -7.99 -8.24
CA ILE A 139 -15.33 -7.07 -7.26
C ILE A 139 -14.84 -7.89 -6.08
N ASN A 140 -13.56 -7.81 -5.75
CA ASN A 140 -13.03 -8.35 -4.51
C ASN A 140 -13.56 -7.48 -3.37
N ARG A 141 -14.35 -8.09 -2.49
CA ARG A 141 -14.94 -7.38 -1.36
C ARG A 141 -14.05 -7.53 -0.15
N PHE A 142 -13.60 -6.40 0.37
CA PHE A 142 -12.92 -6.33 1.66
C PHE A 142 -13.95 -6.30 2.80
N PRO A 143 -13.58 -6.72 4.01
CA PRO A 143 -14.42 -6.56 5.18
C PRO A 143 -14.85 -5.10 5.34
N ARG A 144 -16.13 -4.88 5.65
CA ARG A 144 -16.62 -3.53 5.94
C ARG A 144 -16.36 -3.19 7.39
N PHE A 145 -15.84 -2.00 7.64
CA PHE A 145 -15.76 -1.47 9.00
C PHE A 145 -17.18 -1.23 9.54
N LYS A 146 -17.41 -1.67 10.76
CA LYS A 146 -18.64 -1.31 11.48
C LYS A 146 -18.53 0.17 11.89
N LYS A 147 -19.65 0.88 11.84
CA LYS A 147 -19.70 2.23 12.40
C LYS A 147 -19.43 2.14 13.90
N VAL A 148 -18.48 2.93 14.38
CA VAL A 148 -18.26 3.10 15.82
C VAL A 148 -19.44 3.91 16.37
N THR A 149 -20.20 3.32 17.29
CA THR A 149 -21.41 3.95 17.89
C THR A 149 -21.14 4.37 19.32
N ASP A 150 -20.17 3.76 19.99
CA ASP A 150 -19.79 4.06 21.37
C ASP A 150 -18.26 3.96 21.46
N PRO A 151 -17.52 5.05 21.20
CA PRO A 151 -16.07 5.03 21.23
C PRO A 151 -15.57 5.07 22.69
N ASP A 152 -14.54 4.29 23.00
CA ASP A 152 -13.86 4.33 24.30
C ASP A 152 -13.09 5.64 24.52
N GLY A 153 -12.77 6.36 23.45
CA GLY A 153 -12.05 7.62 23.49
C GLY A 153 -11.97 8.29 22.11
N GLU A 154 -11.46 9.51 22.12
CA GLU A 154 -11.22 10.30 20.91
C GLU A 154 -9.85 10.99 21.04
N GLU A 155 -9.05 10.96 20.01
CA GLU A 155 -7.77 11.65 19.93
C GLU A 155 -7.71 12.54 18.69
N ALA A 156 -7.28 13.79 18.86
CA ALA A 156 -7.09 14.73 17.78
C ALA A 156 -5.62 14.79 17.35
N PHE A 157 -5.38 14.57 16.05
CA PHE A 157 -4.05 14.69 15.49
C PHE A 157 -3.90 15.99 14.70
N HIS A 158 -2.78 16.68 14.94
CA HIS A 158 -2.41 17.86 14.18
C HIS A 158 -1.58 17.48 12.97
N VAL A 159 -2.07 17.79 11.76
CA VAL A 159 -1.33 17.53 10.51
C VAL A 159 -0.11 18.46 10.46
N ARG A 160 1.08 17.87 10.36
CA ARG A 160 2.38 18.58 10.30
C ARG A 160 2.82 18.74 8.85
N TYR A 161 3.82 19.57 8.63
CA TYR A 161 4.39 19.82 7.32
C TYR A 161 4.85 18.53 6.61
N PHE A 162 5.54 17.64 7.33
CA PHE A 162 6.05 16.38 6.77
C PHE A 162 5.02 15.25 6.68
N ASP A 163 3.81 15.46 7.17
CA ASP A 163 2.72 14.49 6.99
C ASP A 163 2.10 14.60 5.59
N ILE A 164 2.39 15.70 4.86
CA ILE A 164 1.85 15.97 3.53
C ILE A 164 2.82 15.43 2.47
N ASP A 165 2.30 14.59 1.59
CA ASP A 165 3.04 14.02 0.46
C ASP A 165 3.12 14.98 -0.75
N SER A 166 3.82 14.55 -1.81
CA SER A 166 3.98 15.31 -3.05
C SER A 166 2.66 15.59 -3.80
N ASN A 167 1.58 14.86 -3.46
CA ASN A 167 0.23 15.08 -4.02
C ASN A 167 -0.56 16.13 -3.23
N GLY A 168 0.01 16.69 -2.17
CA GLY A 168 -0.63 17.66 -1.31
C GLY A 168 -1.67 17.07 -0.36
N HIS A 169 -1.58 15.78 -0.04
CA HIS A 169 -2.45 15.09 0.91
C HIS A 169 -1.63 14.50 2.05
N VAL A 170 -2.31 14.23 3.17
CA VAL A 170 -1.72 13.42 4.22
C VAL A 170 -1.35 12.06 3.63
N ASN A 171 -0.08 11.68 3.74
CA ASN A 171 0.37 10.37 3.28
C ASN A 171 -0.40 9.26 4.02
N ASN A 172 -0.85 8.27 3.27
CA ASN A 172 -1.69 7.20 3.79
C ASN A 172 -1.06 6.43 4.96
N ALA A 173 0.25 6.30 5.01
CA ALA A 173 0.97 5.64 6.09
C ALA A 173 0.84 6.36 7.44
N HIS A 174 0.68 7.69 7.46
CA HIS A 174 0.49 8.44 8.72
C HIS A 174 -0.79 8.09 9.45
N TYR A 175 -1.84 7.67 8.74
CA TYR A 175 -3.04 7.16 9.40
C TYR A 175 -2.74 5.91 10.23
N LEU A 176 -1.87 5.02 9.74
CA LEU A 176 -1.43 3.85 10.51
C LEU A 176 -0.59 4.25 11.72
N GLU A 177 0.32 5.21 11.55
CA GLU A 177 1.13 5.76 12.65
C GLU A 177 0.24 6.35 13.75
N TRP A 178 -0.77 7.13 13.38
CA TRP A 178 -1.71 7.71 14.33
C TRP A 178 -2.55 6.64 15.04
N MET A 179 -2.99 5.60 14.32
CA MET A 179 -3.68 4.46 14.94
C MET A 179 -2.78 3.72 15.94
N GLU A 180 -1.51 3.47 15.59
CA GLU A 180 -0.56 2.85 16.52
C GLU A 180 -0.33 3.73 17.76
N ASN A 181 -0.18 5.03 17.61
CA ASN A 181 -0.02 5.97 18.72
C ASN A 181 -1.21 5.98 19.68
N SER A 182 -2.44 5.84 19.15
CA SER A 182 -3.66 5.82 19.98
C SER A 182 -3.84 4.52 20.76
N LEU A 183 -3.11 3.47 20.40
CA LEU A 183 -3.17 2.18 21.11
C LEU A 183 -2.15 2.06 22.26
N GLY A 184 -1.22 3.00 22.41
CA GLY A 184 -0.24 3.08 23.49
C GLY A 184 1.10 2.48 23.16
#